data_8a6edab0f2e713736d48d8610fb40f2e
#
_entry.id   8a6edab0f2e713736d48d8610fb40f2e
#
_cell.length_a   1.000
_cell.length_b   1.000
_cell.length_c   1.000
_cell.angle_alpha   90.00
_cell.angle_beta   90.00
_cell.angle_gamma   90.00
#
_symmetry.space_group_name_H-M   'P 1'
#
loop_
_entity.id
_entity.type
_entity.pdbx_description
1 polymer ?
#
loop_
_entity_poly.entity_id
_entity_poly.type
_entity_poly.pdbx_seq_one_letter_code
_entity_poly.pdbx_strand_id
1 'polypeptide(L)'
;MNVVLVVLAILFLAPLIYILFNSFKPAGEIFQVPQSILPKEWTFENYLAATSKGFIDYFKNSVVITVGGVVLTVLLSSLAGYGFAKLPFKGTNFVLLVIVATLTVPLVIFLVPMFLMENEFGLLDTNLGLILPNVAVELPFAILIMRASFMAIPKEIEESATMDGAGVFRRWWTVMLPMARNGMVLVVIMASYAIWGEYTMAKALTMDPSAMPLSVGLTLLKGEVWQYGVLAAVIVLAMLPPIIIFIIFQKHIVSGVAQGAVKG
;
A
#
# COMPACT_ATOMS: atom_id res chain seq x y z
N MET A 1 -14.90 7.22 -29.12
CA MET A 1 -14.56 6.75 -27.76
C MET A 1 -13.08 6.40 -27.61
N ASN A 2 -12.52 5.57 -28.50
CA ASN A 2 -11.10 5.15 -28.37
C ASN A 2 -10.08 6.30 -28.48
N VAL A 3 -10.30 7.31 -29.35
CA VAL A 3 -9.40 8.47 -29.52
C VAL A 3 -9.31 9.29 -28.23
N VAL A 4 -10.44 9.56 -27.57
CA VAL A 4 -10.47 10.31 -26.31
C VAL A 4 -9.72 9.56 -25.21
N LEU A 5 -9.91 8.25 -25.12
CA LEU A 5 -9.19 7.41 -24.14
C LEU A 5 -7.68 7.40 -24.38
N VAL A 6 -7.25 7.35 -25.64
CA VAL A 6 -5.81 7.41 -26.01
C VAL A 6 -5.22 8.78 -25.65
N VAL A 7 -5.91 9.88 -25.96
CA VAL A 7 -5.46 11.23 -25.62
C VAL A 7 -5.34 11.39 -24.09
N LEU A 8 -6.34 10.95 -23.35
CA LEU A 8 -6.30 10.97 -21.89
C LEU A 8 -5.14 10.12 -21.34
N ALA A 9 -4.93 8.92 -21.87
CA ALA A 9 -3.83 8.06 -21.44
C ALA A 9 -2.46 8.73 -21.68
N ILE A 10 -2.25 9.35 -22.84
CA ILE A 10 -1.03 10.10 -23.15
C ILE A 10 -0.85 11.27 -22.17
N LEU A 11 -1.91 12.03 -21.88
CA LEU A 11 -1.88 13.16 -20.96
C LEU A 11 -1.49 12.74 -19.53
N PHE A 12 -2.05 11.63 -19.04
CA PHE A 12 -1.72 11.09 -17.72
C PHE A 12 -0.31 10.48 -17.65
N LEU A 13 0.17 9.88 -18.75
CA LEU A 13 1.50 9.27 -18.80
C LEU A 13 2.61 10.29 -19.07
N ALA A 14 2.29 11.44 -19.67
CA ALA A 14 3.29 12.45 -20.04
C ALA A 14 4.22 12.88 -18.90
N PRO A 15 3.72 13.22 -17.67
CA PRO A 15 4.61 13.57 -16.57
C PRO A 15 5.50 12.41 -16.12
N LEU A 16 5.00 11.18 -16.16
CA LEU A 16 5.77 9.99 -15.79
C LEU A 16 6.89 9.71 -16.80
N ILE A 17 6.57 9.81 -18.09
CA ILE A 17 7.52 9.67 -19.19
C ILE A 17 8.59 10.77 -19.11
N TYR A 18 8.20 12.00 -18.78
CA TYR A 18 9.12 13.10 -18.59
C TYR A 18 10.11 12.85 -17.43
N ILE A 19 9.62 12.39 -16.28
CA ILE A 19 10.45 12.01 -15.14
C ILE A 19 11.39 10.85 -15.53
N LEU A 20 10.88 9.85 -16.23
CA LEU A 20 11.67 8.70 -16.71
C LEU A 20 12.83 9.17 -17.59
N PHE A 21 12.60 10.03 -18.57
CA PHE A 21 13.67 10.54 -19.42
C PHE A 21 14.66 11.44 -18.66
N ASN A 22 14.18 12.28 -17.76
CA ASN A 22 15.06 13.12 -16.94
C ASN A 22 15.94 12.31 -15.98
N SER A 23 15.53 11.10 -15.58
CA SER A 23 16.35 10.20 -14.75
C SER A 23 17.62 9.72 -15.47
N PHE A 24 17.64 9.74 -16.80
CA PHE A 24 18.78 9.36 -17.65
C PHE A 24 19.58 10.54 -18.21
N LYS A 25 19.21 11.80 -17.90
CA LYS A 25 19.94 12.97 -18.36
C LYS A 25 21.09 13.33 -17.43
N PRO A 26 22.26 13.71 -17.95
CA PRO A 26 23.29 14.34 -17.13
C PRO A 26 22.80 15.68 -16.55
N ALA A 27 23.35 16.05 -15.38
CA ALA A 27 22.89 17.24 -14.63
C ALA A 27 22.88 18.53 -15.47
N GLY A 28 23.86 18.71 -16.35
CA GLY A 28 23.96 19.88 -17.21
C GLY A 28 22.90 19.97 -18.31
N GLU A 29 22.25 18.87 -18.68
CA GLU A 29 21.23 18.86 -19.73
C GLU A 29 19.84 19.22 -19.20
N ILE A 30 19.54 18.92 -17.93
CA ILE A 30 18.20 19.09 -17.35
C ILE A 30 17.75 20.56 -17.37
N PHE A 31 18.67 21.47 -17.24
CA PHE A 31 18.40 22.93 -17.19
C PHE A 31 18.68 23.68 -18.50
N GLN A 32 19.01 22.98 -19.59
CA GLN A 32 19.21 23.61 -20.89
C GLN A 32 17.92 24.23 -21.44
N VAL A 33 18.06 25.38 -22.10
CA VAL A 33 16.95 26.04 -22.78
C VAL A 33 17.26 26.10 -24.28
N PRO A 34 16.41 25.59 -25.17
CA PRO A 34 15.15 24.87 -24.89
C PRO A 34 15.39 23.46 -24.29
N GLN A 35 14.49 23.05 -23.41
CA GLN A 35 14.56 21.70 -22.85
C GLN A 35 14.25 20.63 -23.90
N SER A 36 15.11 19.63 -24.01
CA SER A 36 14.83 18.41 -24.79
C SER A 36 13.93 17.46 -23.97
N ILE A 37 12.96 16.81 -24.60
CA ILE A 37 12.17 15.77 -23.96
C ILE A 37 13.06 14.53 -23.77
N LEU A 38 13.74 14.10 -24.84
CA LEU A 38 14.64 12.94 -24.83
C LEU A 38 16.05 13.34 -24.38
N PRO A 39 16.77 12.49 -23.65
CA PRO A 39 18.19 12.70 -23.36
C PRO A 39 18.99 12.81 -24.67
N LYS A 40 19.88 13.79 -24.77
CA LYS A 40 20.91 13.85 -25.83
C LYS A 40 22.03 12.86 -25.54
N GLU A 41 22.35 12.75 -24.23
CA GLU A 41 23.30 11.78 -23.73
C GLU A 41 22.62 10.94 -22.64
N TRP A 42 22.68 9.61 -22.76
CA TRP A 42 22.07 8.69 -21.79
C TRP A 42 23.09 8.32 -20.73
N THR A 43 22.75 8.60 -19.45
CA THR A 43 23.62 8.26 -18.32
C THR A 43 22.86 7.50 -17.24
N PHE A 44 23.57 6.62 -16.52
CA PHE A 44 23.09 5.94 -15.30
C PHE A 44 23.66 6.57 -14.03
N GLU A 45 24.42 7.66 -14.13
CA GLU A 45 25.05 8.34 -12.98
C GLU A 45 24.03 8.75 -11.90
N ASN A 46 22.84 9.18 -12.31
CA ASN A 46 21.77 9.54 -11.37
C ASN A 46 21.33 8.38 -10.51
N TYR A 47 21.26 7.17 -11.06
CA TYR A 47 20.93 5.94 -10.32
C TYR A 47 22.05 5.53 -9.38
N LEU A 48 23.31 5.63 -9.82
CA LEU A 48 24.47 5.37 -8.99
C LEU A 48 24.57 6.37 -7.83
N ALA A 49 24.34 7.66 -8.11
CA ALA A 49 24.30 8.68 -7.08
C ALA A 49 23.15 8.49 -6.08
N ALA A 50 22.00 8.01 -6.52
CA ALA A 50 20.88 7.69 -5.65
C ALA A 50 21.27 6.59 -4.63
N THR A 51 21.93 5.53 -5.09
CA THR A 51 22.33 4.41 -4.20
C THR A 51 23.36 4.82 -3.15
N SER A 52 24.25 5.75 -3.47
CA SER A 52 25.26 6.25 -2.53
C SER A 52 24.68 7.13 -1.41
N LYS A 53 23.45 7.61 -1.54
CA LYS A 53 22.77 8.54 -0.60
C LYS A 53 21.79 7.86 0.36
N GLY A 54 21.94 6.55 0.60
CA GLY A 54 21.06 5.82 1.55
C GLY A 54 19.74 5.33 0.95
N PHE A 55 19.49 5.54 -0.36
CA PHE A 55 18.26 5.07 -1.02
C PHE A 55 17.97 3.60 -0.76
N ILE A 56 19.00 2.75 -0.78
CA ILE A 56 18.84 1.29 -0.62
C ILE A 56 18.25 0.97 0.76
N ASP A 57 18.68 1.65 1.81
CA ASP A 57 18.21 1.39 3.17
C ASP A 57 16.76 1.90 3.34
N TYR A 58 16.44 3.08 2.84
CA TYR A 58 15.07 3.60 2.80
C TYR A 58 14.14 2.66 2.02
N PHE A 59 14.60 2.15 0.88
CA PHE A 59 13.82 1.22 0.06
C PHE A 59 13.60 -0.12 0.78
N LYS A 60 14.62 -0.68 1.42
CA LYS A 60 14.50 -1.90 2.25
C LYS A 60 13.49 -1.71 3.37
N ASN A 61 13.58 -0.59 4.11
CA ASN A 61 12.64 -0.28 5.17
C ASN A 61 11.22 -0.22 4.65
N SER A 62 10.97 0.48 3.54
CA SER A 62 9.66 0.51 2.90
C SER A 62 9.15 -0.87 2.51
N VAL A 63 10.00 -1.72 1.97
CA VAL A 63 9.62 -3.11 1.61
C VAL A 63 9.25 -3.90 2.87
N VAL A 64 10.06 -3.85 3.92
CA VAL A 64 9.79 -4.56 5.18
C VAL A 64 8.49 -4.08 5.82
N ILE A 65 8.30 -2.76 5.91
CA ILE A 65 7.10 -2.16 6.49
C ILE A 65 5.86 -2.53 5.66
N THR A 66 5.93 -2.41 4.34
CA THR A 66 4.79 -2.72 3.46
C THR A 66 4.45 -4.20 3.51
N VAL A 67 5.43 -5.09 3.35
CA VAL A 67 5.18 -6.54 3.37
C VAL A 67 4.65 -6.97 4.75
N GLY A 68 5.29 -6.53 5.83
CA GLY A 68 4.86 -6.82 7.20
C GLY A 68 3.45 -6.31 7.48
N GLY A 69 3.17 -5.05 7.11
CA GLY A 69 1.86 -4.43 7.27
C GLY A 69 0.77 -5.14 6.47
N VAL A 70 1.03 -5.44 5.19
CA VAL A 70 0.07 -6.16 4.32
C VAL A 70 -0.23 -7.56 4.85
N VAL A 71 0.79 -8.33 5.22
CA VAL A 71 0.61 -9.70 5.76
C VAL A 71 -0.25 -9.67 7.03
N LEU A 72 0.05 -8.77 7.97
CA LEU A 72 -0.73 -8.65 9.20
C LEU A 72 -2.15 -8.15 8.92
N THR A 73 -2.33 -7.17 8.04
CA THR A 73 -3.66 -6.66 7.68
C THR A 73 -4.52 -7.76 7.06
N VAL A 74 -3.97 -8.54 6.11
CA VAL A 74 -4.69 -9.67 5.49
C VAL A 74 -5.04 -10.74 6.52
N LEU A 75 -4.10 -11.13 7.37
CA LEU A 75 -4.32 -12.14 8.38
C LEU A 75 -5.42 -11.72 9.36
N LEU A 76 -5.28 -10.54 9.97
CA LEU A 76 -6.21 -10.04 10.99
C LEU A 76 -7.58 -9.73 10.40
N SER A 77 -7.63 -9.09 9.21
CA SER A 77 -8.90 -8.77 8.55
C SER A 77 -9.64 -10.03 8.09
N SER A 78 -8.92 -11.08 7.65
CA SER A 78 -9.55 -12.32 7.25
C SER A 78 -10.14 -13.08 8.45
N LEU A 79 -9.43 -13.12 9.59
CA LEU A 79 -9.94 -13.72 10.82
C LEU A 79 -11.17 -12.98 11.35
N ALA A 80 -11.07 -11.64 11.46
CA ALA A 80 -12.17 -10.82 11.94
C ALA A 80 -13.35 -10.84 10.95
N GLY A 81 -13.09 -10.70 9.65
CA GLY A 81 -14.11 -10.74 8.60
C GLY A 81 -14.87 -12.06 8.57
N TYR A 82 -14.18 -13.20 8.74
CA TYR A 82 -14.82 -14.51 8.88
C TYR A 82 -15.67 -14.59 10.14
N GLY A 83 -15.14 -14.15 11.28
CA GLY A 83 -15.89 -14.11 12.54
C GLY A 83 -17.18 -13.30 12.42
N PHE A 84 -17.12 -12.10 11.87
CA PHE A 84 -18.30 -11.24 11.67
C PHE A 84 -19.27 -11.74 10.59
N ALA A 85 -18.81 -12.51 9.60
CA ALA A 85 -19.66 -13.02 8.52
C ALA A 85 -20.36 -14.33 8.86
N LYS A 86 -19.67 -15.25 9.53
CA LYS A 86 -20.08 -16.65 9.68
C LYS A 86 -20.30 -17.08 11.14
N LEU A 87 -19.75 -16.34 12.10
CA LEU A 87 -19.85 -16.62 13.52
C LEU A 87 -20.47 -15.43 14.29
N PRO A 88 -21.66 -14.95 13.90
CA PRO A 88 -22.24 -13.77 14.52
C PRO A 88 -22.54 -14.02 16.00
N PHE A 89 -22.27 -13.01 16.83
CA PHE A 89 -22.54 -12.99 18.26
C PHE A 89 -23.47 -11.82 18.63
N LYS A 90 -24.00 -11.85 19.85
CA LYS A 90 -24.82 -10.72 20.34
C LYS A 90 -23.94 -9.47 20.40
N GLY A 91 -24.30 -8.42 19.63
CA GLY A 91 -23.53 -7.18 19.54
C GLY A 91 -22.64 -7.04 18.29
N THR A 92 -22.60 -8.04 17.41
CA THR A 92 -21.83 -7.99 16.14
C THR A 92 -22.01 -6.67 15.37
N ASN A 93 -23.27 -6.22 15.22
CA ASN A 93 -23.56 -4.97 14.49
C ASN A 93 -23.05 -3.72 15.23
N PHE A 94 -23.06 -3.72 16.56
CA PHE A 94 -22.51 -2.61 17.35
C PHE A 94 -20.99 -2.54 17.18
N VAL A 95 -20.29 -3.67 17.28
CA VAL A 95 -18.83 -3.72 17.09
C VAL A 95 -18.47 -3.28 15.67
N LEU A 96 -19.20 -3.74 14.66
CA LEU A 96 -19.00 -3.28 13.28
C LEU A 96 -19.23 -1.78 13.12
N LEU A 97 -20.27 -1.23 13.78
CA LEU A 97 -20.52 0.22 13.76
C LEU A 97 -19.35 0.99 14.37
N VAL A 98 -18.80 0.53 15.49
CA VAL A 98 -17.60 1.14 16.10
C VAL A 98 -16.40 1.08 15.15
N ILE A 99 -16.16 -0.08 14.52
CA ILE A 99 -15.08 -0.24 13.53
C ILE A 99 -15.27 0.74 12.36
N VAL A 100 -16.48 0.88 11.83
CA VAL A 100 -16.78 1.83 10.73
C VAL A 100 -16.61 3.28 11.20
N ALA A 101 -16.98 3.59 12.43
CA ALA A 101 -16.84 4.92 12.99
C ALA A 101 -15.37 5.36 13.06
N THR A 102 -14.42 4.45 13.26
CA THR A 102 -12.99 4.80 13.23
C THR A 102 -12.53 5.36 11.88
N LEU A 103 -13.15 4.95 10.77
CA LEU A 103 -12.82 5.45 9.43
C LEU A 103 -13.15 6.95 9.24
N THR A 104 -14.00 7.51 10.09
CA THR A 104 -14.38 8.94 10.01
C THR A 104 -13.42 9.84 10.76
N VAL A 105 -12.54 9.28 11.59
CA VAL A 105 -11.61 10.07 12.42
C VAL A 105 -10.35 10.38 11.61
N PRO A 106 -10.00 11.67 11.44
CA PRO A 106 -8.79 12.03 10.71
C PRO A 106 -7.52 11.49 11.37
N LEU A 107 -6.65 10.86 10.60
CA LEU A 107 -5.39 10.26 11.08
C LEU A 107 -4.53 11.24 11.90
N VAL A 108 -4.52 12.51 11.50
CA VAL A 108 -3.67 13.55 12.13
C VAL A 108 -3.96 13.69 13.64
N ILE A 109 -5.19 13.42 14.08
CA ILE A 109 -5.57 13.50 15.51
C ILE A 109 -4.82 12.44 16.33
N PHE A 110 -4.52 11.30 15.74
CA PHE A 110 -3.84 10.20 16.42
C PHE A 110 -2.31 10.34 16.48
N LEU A 111 -1.68 11.26 15.73
CA LEU A 111 -0.23 11.34 15.63
C LEU A 111 0.45 11.58 16.98
N VAL A 112 -0.05 12.51 17.79
CA VAL A 112 0.55 12.81 19.11
C VAL A 112 0.35 11.66 20.09
N PRO A 113 -0.86 11.11 20.31
CA PRO A 113 -1.04 9.92 21.14
C PRO A 113 -0.20 8.73 20.70
N MET A 114 -0.12 8.51 19.39
CA MET A 114 0.64 7.41 18.78
C MET A 114 2.13 7.57 19.06
N PHE A 115 2.68 8.77 18.86
CA PHE A 115 4.08 9.08 19.18
C PHE A 115 4.38 8.82 20.67
N LEU A 116 3.52 9.26 21.58
CA LEU A 116 3.71 9.06 23.02
C LEU A 116 3.69 7.56 23.39
N MET A 117 2.74 6.80 22.83
CA MET A 117 2.66 5.35 23.05
C MET A 117 3.91 4.64 22.52
N GLU A 118 4.34 4.95 21.32
CA GLU A 118 5.51 4.31 20.73
C GLU A 118 6.80 4.65 21.44
N ASN A 119 6.92 5.90 21.93
CA ASN A 119 8.04 6.29 22.77
C ASN A 119 8.06 5.50 24.09
N GLU A 120 6.92 5.30 24.72
CA GLU A 120 6.80 4.53 25.96
C GLU A 120 7.15 3.04 25.75
N PHE A 121 6.74 2.46 24.60
CA PHE A 121 7.04 1.08 24.25
C PHE A 121 8.42 0.86 23.62
N GLY A 122 9.19 1.93 23.38
CA GLY A 122 10.50 1.85 22.71
C GLY A 122 10.42 1.41 21.26
N LEU A 123 9.33 1.76 20.56
CA LEU A 123 9.06 1.40 19.18
C LEU A 123 9.40 2.52 18.17
N LEU A 124 9.72 3.75 18.67
CA LEU A 124 10.19 4.82 17.78
C LEU A 124 11.44 4.36 17.02
N ASP A 125 11.58 4.83 15.78
CA ASP A 125 12.70 4.48 14.91
C ASP A 125 12.83 2.95 14.64
N THR A 126 11.72 2.22 14.66
CA THR A 126 11.71 0.79 14.33
C THR A 126 10.70 0.46 13.21
N ASN A 127 10.98 -0.60 12.46
CA ASN A 127 10.01 -1.10 11.47
C ASN A 127 8.68 -1.52 12.10
N LEU A 128 8.70 -2.09 13.32
CA LEU A 128 7.46 -2.46 14.04
C LEU A 128 6.64 -1.25 14.42
N GLY A 129 7.29 -0.17 14.86
CA GLY A 129 6.63 1.10 15.16
C GLY A 129 5.95 1.75 13.95
N LEU A 130 6.30 1.35 12.73
CA LEU A 130 5.57 1.75 11.52
C LEU A 130 4.58 0.69 11.05
N ILE A 131 4.88 -0.59 11.21
CA ILE A 131 3.98 -1.68 10.80
C ILE A 131 2.67 -1.65 11.60
N LEU A 132 2.75 -1.58 12.93
CA LEU A 132 1.58 -1.69 13.79
C LEU A 132 0.56 -0.57 13.58
N PRO A 133 0.94 0.73 13.54
CA PRO A 133 0.01 1.80 13.24
C PRO A 133 -0.59 1.71 11.84
N ASN A 134 0.21 1.36 10.83
CA ASN A 134 -0.31 1.17 9.49
C ASN A 134 -1.37 0.07 9.44
N VAL A 135 -1.12 -1.07 10.09
CA VAL A 135 -2.12 -2.14 10.22
C VAL A 135 -3.38 -1.65 10.92
N ALA A 136 -3.24 -0.91 12.03
CA ALA A 136 -4.39 -0.40 12.77
C ALA A 136 -5.28 0.53 11.93
N VAL A 137 -4.69 1.35 11.07
CA VAL A 137 -5.42 2.27 10.18
C VAL A 137 -6.11 1.52 9.03
N GLU A 138 -5.42 0.54 8.42
CA GLU A 138 -5.96 -0.22 7.29
C GLU A 138 -6.99 -1.30 7.69
N LEU A 139 -6.90 -1.79 8.92
CA LEU A 139 -7.68 -2.93 9.39
C LEU A 139 -9.20 -2.74 9.32
N PRO A 140 -9.79 -1.59 9.70
CA PRO A 140 -11.25 -1.39 9.64
C PRO A 140 -11.82 -1.61 8.25
N PHE A 141 -11.21 -1.01 7.25
CA PHE A 141 -11.67 -1.15 5.85
C PHE A 141 -11.43 -2.56 5.31
N ALA A 142 -10.28 -3.15 5.62
CA ALA A 142 -9.93 -4.52 5.24
C ALA A 142 -10.92 -5.55 5.84
N ILE A 143 -11.36 -5.36 7.09
CA ILE A 143 -12.38 -6.21 7.73
C ILE A 143 -13.70 -6.17 6.96
N LEU A 144 -14.14 -4.98 6.53
CA LEU A 144 -15.37 -4.85 5.75
C LEU A 144 -15.30 -5.59 4.42
N ILE A 145 -14.17 -5.48 3.71
CA ILE A 145 -13.92 -6.19 2.44
C ILE A 145 -13.97 -7.71 2.67
N MET A 146 -13.22 -8.20 3.66
CA MET A 146 -13.16 -9.63 3.95
C MET A 146 -14.51 -10.17 4.42
N ARG A 147 -15.22 -9.44 5.28
CA ARG A 147 -16.57 -9.80 5.71
C ARG A 147 -17.52 -9.91 4.51
N ALA A 148 -17.55 -8.92 3.62
CA ALA A 148 -18.39 -8.97 2.42
C ALA A 148 -18.05 -10.17 1.54
N SER A 149 -16.77 -10.47 1.38
CA SER A 149 -16.30 -11.62 0.61
C SER A 149 -16.74 -12.97 1.22
N PHE A 150 -16.66 -13.11 2.53
CA PHE A 150 -17.15 -14.32 3.20
C PHE A 150 -18.67 -14.42 3.19
N MET A 151 -19.39 -13.32 3.29
CA MET A 151 -20.86 -13.32 3.19
C MET A 151 -21.36 -13.77 1.82
N ALA A 152 -20.59 -13.52 0.75
CA ALA A 152 -20.93 -13.93 -0.61
C ALA A 152 -20.81 -15.45 -0.83
N ILE A 153 -20.13 -16.19 0.06
CA ILE A 153 -19.99 -17.64 -0.01
C ILE A 153 -21.27 -18.31 0.50
N PRO A 154 -21.91 -19.21 -0.27
CA PRO A 154 -23.10 -19.94 0.15
C PRO A 154 -22.91 -20.68 1.47
N LYS A 155 -23.95 -20.73 2.29
CA LYS A 155 -23.91 -21.40 3.60
C LYS A 155 -23.73 -22.90 3.48
N GLU A 156 -24.25 -23.49 2.42
CA GLU A 156 -24.21 -24.93 2.14
C GLU A 156 -22.76 -25.45 2.09
N ILE A 157 -21.83 -24.63 1.64
CA ILE A 157 -20.40 -24.99 1.59
C ILE A 157 -19.82 -25.08 3.00
N GLU A 158 -20.18 -24.14 3.87
CA GLU A 158 -19.72 -24.16 5.26
C GLU A 158 -20.35 -25.29 6.05
N GLU A 159 -21.65 -25.57 5.81
CA GLU A 159 -22.39 -26.68 6.42
C GLU A 159 -21.80 -28.03 6.00
N SER A 160 -21.49 -28.21 4.71
CA SER A 160 -20.83 -29.44 4.22
C SER A 160 -19.48 -29.66 4.92
N ALA A 161 -18.64 -28.64 5.01
CA ALA A 161 -17.36 -28.74 5.72
C ALA A 161 -17.54 -29.05 7.21
N THR A 162 -18.64 -28.59 7.80
CA THR A 162 -18.99 -28.93 9.19
C THR A 162 -19.40 -30.41 9.35
N MET A 163 -20.17 -30.93 8.41
CA MET A 163 -20.55 -32.35 8.37
C MET A 163 -19.34 -33.26 8.18
N ASP A 164 -18.31 -32.80 7.46
CA ASP A 164 -17.01 -33.48 7.32
C ASP A 164 -16.14 -33.39 8.59
N GLY A 165 -16.65 -32.82 9.69
CA GLY A 165 -15.96 -32.71 10.97
C GLY A 165 -14.90 -31.60 11.03
N ALA A 166 -14.88 -30.65 10.09
CA ALA A 166 -13.93 -29.55 10.12
C ALA A 166 -14.28 -28.54 11.23
N GLY A 167 -13.37 -28.35 12.19
CA GLY A 167 -13.48 -27.28 13.19
C GLY A 167 -13.40 -25.88 12.57
N VAL A 168 -13.78 -24.86 13.33
CA VAL A 168 -13.89 -23.46 12.87
C VAL A 168 -12.61 -22.95 12.17
N PHE A 169 -11.45 -23.15 12.78
CA PHE A 169 -10.17 -22.71 12.22
C PHE A 169 -9.82 -23.45 10.93
N ARG A 170 -10.07 -24.78 10.88
CA ARG A 170 -9.85 -25.58 9.66
C ARG A 170 -10.77 -25.11 8.55
N ARG A 171 -12.07 -24.87 8.82
CA ARG A 171 -13.01 -24.31 7.83
C ARG A 171 -12.53 -22.97 7.29
N TRP A 172 -12.12 -22.04 8.18
CA TRP A 172 -11.59 -20.74 7.78
C TRP A 172 -10.41 -20.90 6.84
N TRP A 173 -9.38 -21.67 7.22
CA TRP A 173 -8.12 -21.75 6.48
C TRP A 173 -8.24 -22.55 5.18
N THR A 174 -8.89 -23.73 5.21
CA THR A 174 -8.88 -24.68 4.09
C THR A 174 -10.02 -24.50 3.09
N VAL A 175 -11.14 -23.89 3.51
CA VAL A 175 -12.34 -23.76 2.68
C VAL A 175 -12.66 -22.29 2.41
N MET A 176 -12.90 -21.52 3.47
CA MET A 176 -13.45 -20.17 3.32
C MET A 176 -12.44 -19.18 2.78
N LEU A 177 -11.18 -19.19 3.28
CA LEU A 177 -10.15 -18.27 2.86
C LEU A 177 -9.77 -18.43 1.36
N PRO A 178 -9.55 -19.64 0.83
CA PRO A 178 -9.35 -19.83 -0.61
C PRO A 178 -10.51 -19.36 -1.47
N MET A 179 -11.75 -19.51 -1.01
CA MET A 179 -12.94 -19.02 -1.72
C MET A 179 -13.07 -17.49 -1.68
N ALA A 180 -12.60 -16.85 -0.61
CA ALA A 180 -12.59 -15.40 -0.46
C ALA A 180 -11.35 -14.74 -1.11
N ARG A 181 -10.58 -15.47 -1.94
CA ARG A 181 -9.32 -15.00 -2.53
C ARG A 181 -9.42 -13.63 -3.24
N ASN A 182 -10.53 -13.33 -3.89
CA ASN A 182 -10.71 -12.06 -4.59
C ASN A 182 -10.76 -10.88 -3.61
N GLY A 183 -11.44 -11.04 -2.47
CA GLY A 183 -11.43 -10.04 -1.40
C GLY A 183 -10.06 -9.91 -0.75
N MET A 184 -9.37 -11.02 -0.53
CA MET A 184 -8.01 -11.03 0.00
C MET A 184 -7.04 -10.29 -0.94
N VAL A 185 -7.11 -10.53 -2.25
CA VAL A 185 -6.30 -9.81 -3.25
C VAL A 185 -6.62 -8.31 -3.23
N LEU A 186 -7.89 -7.94 -3.09
CA LEU A 186 -8.27 -6.53 -2.97
C LEU A 186 -7.64 -5.88 -1.73
N VAL A 187 -7.67 -6.55 -0.58
CA VAL A 187 -7.01 -6.08 0.65
C VAL A 187 -5.50 -5.94 0.43
N VAL A 188 -4.85 -6.92 -0.19
CA VAL A 188 -3.40 -6.86 -0.51
C VAL A 188 -3.10 -5.62 -1.34
N ILE A 189 -3.87 -5.35 -2.41
CA ILE A 189 -3.65 -4.20 -3.28
C ILE A 189 -3.82 -2.89 -2.48
N MET A 190 -4.97 -2.73 -1.80
CA MET A 190 -5.29 -1.50 -1.08
C MET A 190 -4.26 -1.19 0.01
N ALA A 191 -3.97 -2.16 0.88
CA ALA A 191 -2.99 -2.01 1.93
C ALA A 191 -1.56 -1.76 1.39
N SER A 192 -1.18 -2.42 0.28
CA SER A 192 0.14 -2.19 -0.32
C SER A 192 0.32 -0.75 -0.79
N TYR A 193 -0.68 -0.19 -1.48
CA TYR A 193 -0.61 1.20 -1.95
C TYR A 193 -0.63 2.19 -0.79
N ALA A 194 -1.50 1.97 0.20
CA ALA A 194 -1.63 2.85 1.35
C ALA A 194 -0.35 2.88 2.18
N ILE A 195 0.19 1.72 2.54
CA ILE A 195 1.39 1.61 3.38
C ILE A 195 2.65 2.07 2.63
N TRP A 196 2.80 1.72 1.33
CA TRP A 196 3.95 2.16 0.53
C TRP A 196 4.03 3.67 0.41
N GLY A 197 2.90 4.34 0.24
CA GLY A 197 2.80 5.80 0.09
C GLY A 197 2.69 6.56 1.41
N GLU A 198 2.63 5.87 2.55
CA GLU A 198 2.43 6.51 3.84
C GLU A 198 3.65 7.39 4.20
N TYR A 199 3.39 8.65 4.47
CA TYR A 199 4.40 9.65 4.80
C TYR A 199 4.18 10.25 6.19
N THR A 200 2.92 10.48 6.55
CA THR A 200 2.54 11.33 7.69
C THR A 200 2.91 10.70 9.03
N MET A 201 2.53 9.42 9.22
CA MET A 201 2.93 8.66 10.41
C MET A 201 4.43 8.39 10.40
N ALA A 202 4.98 7.97 9.25
CA ALA A 202 6.39 7.70 9.14
C ALA A 202 7.25 8.92 9.50
N LYS A 203 6.86 10.12 9.05
CA LYS A 203 7.56 11.36 9.39
C LYS A 203 7.44 11.73 10.88
N ALA A 204 6.32 11.38 11.51
CA ALA A 204 6.11 11.64 12.93
C ALA A 204 6.85 10.65 13.86
N LEU A 205 7.01 9.39 13.42
CA LEU A 205 7.50 8.28 14.24
C LEU A 205 8.95 7.88 13.96
N THR A 206 9.59 8.49 12.93
CA THR A 206 11.00 8.23 12.62
C THR A 206 11.83 9.51 12.66
N MET A 207 12.87 9.50 13.47
CA MET A 207 13.87 10.57 13.62
C MET A 207 15.24 10.16 13.10
N ASP A 208 15.60 8.88 13.28
CA ASP A 208 16.86 8.31 12.78
C ASP A 208 16.73 8.02 11.28
N PRO A 209 17.63 8.60 10.44
CA PRO A 209 17.64 8.32 9.00
C PRO A 209 17.68 6.81 8.66
N SER A 210 18.34 5.99 9.48
CA SER A 210 18.45 4.54 9.23
C SER A 210 17.13 3.79 9.35
N ALA A 211 16.15 4.33 10.09
CA ALA A 211 14.81 3.74 10.28
C ALA A 211 13.76 4.28 9.29
N MET A 212 14.07 5.36 8.58
CA MET A 212 13.11 6.02 7.70
C MET A 212 12.74 5.15 6.50
N PRO A 213 11.43 5.07 6.16
CA PRO A 213 11.00 4.51 4.88
C PRO A 213 11.30 5.48 3.73
N LEU A 214 11.15 5.00 2.51
CA LEU A 214 11.45 5.75 1.29
C LEU A 214 10.65 7.05 1.20
N SER A 215 9.39 7.05 1.58
CA SER A 215 8.52 8.22 1.57
C SER A 215 9.10 9.41 2.38
N VAL A 216 9.73 9.13 3.51
CA VAL A 216 10.40 10.12 4.36
C VAL A 216 11.83 10.38 3.89
N GLY A 217 12.61 9.33 3.61
CA GLY A 217 13.99 9.42 3.17
C GLY A 217 14.17 10.27 1.90
N LEU A 218 13.21 10.24 0.97
CA LEU A 218 13.19 11.11 -0.21
C LEU A 218 13.26 12.60 0.14
N THR A 219 12.71 13.01 1.25
CA THR A 219 12.74 14.42 1.66
C THR A 219 14.12 14.87 2.13
N LEU A 220 14.94 13.94 2.62
CA LEU A 220 16.33 14.21 3.02
C LEU A 220 17.27 14.29 1.81
N LEU A 221 16.96 13.59 0.73
CA LEU A 221 17.75 13.64 -0.50
C LEU A 221 17.71 15.02 -1.19
N LYS A 222 16.80 15.92 -0.76
CA LYS A 222 16.71 17.30 -1.25
C LYS A 222 17.82 18.23 -0.71
N GLY A 223 18.69 17.76 0.18
CA GLY A 223 19.45 18.62 1.13
C GLY A 223 20.65 19.40 0.55
N GLU A 224 21.31 19.06 -0.55
CA GLU A 224 22.58 19.71 -0.82
C GLU A 224 22.79 20.34 -2.22
N VAL A 225 22.15 19.92 -3.23
CA VAL A 225 22.11 20.56 -4.56
C VAL A 225 20.94 19.95 -5.31
N TRP A 226 20.18 20.77 -5.98
CA TRP A 226 19.06 20.39 -6.83
C TRP A 226 19.48 19.41 -7.93
N GLN A 227 19.77 18.18 -7.54
CA GLN A 227 20.09 17.10 -8.48
C GLN A 227 18.78 16.50 -9.00
N TYR A 228 18.09 17.26 -9.84
CA TYR A 228 16.80 16.81 -10.41
C TYR A 228 16.91 15.46 -11.12
N GLY A 229 18.06 15.14 -11.72
CA GLY A 229 18.28 13.82 -12.32
C GLY A 229 18.27 12.69 -11.29
N VAL A 230 18.94 12.91 -10.14
CA VAL A 230 18.95 11.94 -9.03
C VAL A 230 17.55 11.81 -8.44
N LEU A 231 16.84 12.90 -8.23
CA LEU A 231 15.46 12.89 -7.76
C LEU A 231 14.55 12.13 -8.74
N ALA A 232 14.69 12.37 -10.03
CA ALA A 232 13.95 11.66 -11.07
C ALA A 232 14.25 10.15 -11.05
N ALA A 233 15.53 9.75 -10.91
CA ALA A 233 15.91 8.35 -10.80
C ALA A 233 15.30 7.67 -9.55
N VAL A 234 15.32 8.34 -8.42
CA VAL A 234 14.72 7.85 -7.18
C VAL A 234 13.20 7.72 -7.29
N ILE A 235 12.51 8.68 -7.91
CA ILE A 235 11.07 8.60 -8.16
C ILE A 235 10.75 7.40 -9.06
N VAL A 236 11.52 7.18 -10.14
CA VAL A 236 11.34 6.02 -11.02
C VAL A 236 11.49 4.72 -10.25
N LEU A 237 12.53 4.58 -9.41
CA LEU A 237 12.71 3.40 -8.57
C LEU A 237 11.60 3.23 -7.53
N ALA A 238 11.13 4.33 -6.93
CA ALA A 238 10.04 4.32 -5.96
C ALA A 238 8.70 3.89 -6.57
N MET A 239 8.49 4.13 -7.86
CA MET A 239 7.27 3.73 -8.57
C MET A 239 7.25 2.24 -8.95
N LEU A 240 8.40 1.54 -8.96
CA LEU A 240 8.46 0.15 -9.40
C LEU A 240 7.57 -0.78 -8.57
N PRO A 241 7.61 -0.81 -7.22
CA PRO A 241 6.77 -1.73 -6.45
C PRO A 241 5.27 -1.54 -6.67
N PRO A 242 4.69 -0.32 -6.63
CA PRO A 242 3.29 -0.09 -7.00
C PRO A 242 2.95 -0.57 -8.41
N ILE A 243 3.81 -0.32 -9.40
CA ILE A 243 3.60 -0.77 -10.78
C ILE A 243 3.62 -2.30 -10.86
N ILE A 244 4.57 -2.96 -10.19
CA ILE A 244 4.67 -4.41 -10.15
C ILE A 244 3.41 -5.02 -9.51
N ILE A 245 2.95 -4.47 -8.39
CA ILE A 245 1.71 -4.89 -7.73
C ILE A 245 0.52 -4.75 -8.69
N PHE A 246 0.41 -3.61 -9.38
CA PHE A 246 -0.64 -3.40 -10.37
C PHE A 246 -0.59 -4.46 -11.49
N ILE A 247 0.56 -4.70 -12.09
CA ILE A 247 0.71 -5.67 -13.19
C ILE A 247 0.32 -7.08 -12.74
N ILE A 248 0.72 -7.49 -11.53
CA ILE A 248 0.40 -8.81 -10.97
C ILE A 248 -1.11 -8.96 -10.75
N PHE A 249 -1.74 -7.93 -10.20
CA PHE A 249 -3.12 -8.02 -9.70
C PHE A 249 -4.18 -7.34 -10.59
N GLN A 250 -3.82 -6.72 -11.73
CA GLN A 250 -4.74 -5.97 -12.61
C GLN A 250 -6.00 -6.74 -13.01
N LYS A 251 -5.90 -8.06 -13.23
CA LYS A 251 -7.05 -8.91 -13.59
C LYS A 251 -8.13 -8.94 -12.49
N HIS A 252 -7.72 -8.85 -11.23
CA HIS A 252 -8.63 -8.86 -10.08
C HIS A 252 -9.27 -7.49 -9.85
N ILE A 253 -8.56 -6.41 -10.18
CA ILE A 253 -9.10 -5.04 -10.10
C ILE A 253 -10.24 -4.85 -11.09
N VAL A 254 -10.03 -5.27 -12.35
CA VAL A 254 -11.03 -5.10 -13.42
C VAL A 254 -12.30 -5.94 -13.15
N SER A 255 -12.16 -7.17 -12.65
CA SER A 255 -13.30 -8.01 -12.32
C SER A 255 -14.12 -7.48 -11.12
N GLY A 256 -13.48 -6.89 -10.13
CA GLY A 256 -14.16 -6.29 -8.98
C GLY A 256 -14.99 -5.05 -9.34
N VAL A 257 -14.45 -4.17 -10.18
CA VAL A 257 -15.17 -2.97 -10.68
C VAL A 257 -16.34 -3.34 -11.59
N ALA A 258 -16.16 -4.34 -12.45
CA ALA A 258 -17.24 -4.80 -13.34
C ALA A 258 -18.44 -5.40 -12.58
N GLN A 259 -18.20 -6.14 -11.49
CA GLN A 259 -19.29 -6.69 -10.66
C GLN A 259 -20.04 -5.62 -9.86
N GLY A 260 -19.38 -4.52 -9.49
CA GLY A 260 -20.02 -3.36 -8.85
C GLY A 260 -20.89 -2.55 -9.80
N ALA A 261 -20.52 -2.46 -11.06
CA ALA A 261 -21.24 -1.69 -12.09
C ALA A 261 -22.49 -2.40 -12.66
N VAL A 262 -22.62 -3.71 -12.49
CA VAL A 262 -23.76 -4.52 -13.04
C VAL A 262 -24.91 -4.65 -12.03
N LYS A 263 -24.78 -4.15 -10.80
CA LYS A 263 -25.82 -4.17 -9.77
C LYS A 263 -26.66 -2.88 -9.71
N GLY A 264 -26.58 -2.02 -10.75
CA GLY A 264 -27.42 -0.86 -10.94
C GLY A 264 -28.50 -1.09 -11.99
#